data_3210e2d631b25e998436afe112f71e0d
#
_entry.id   3210e2d631b25e998436afe112f71e0d
#
_cell.length_a   1.000
_cell.length_b   1.000
_cell.length_c   1.000
_cell.angle_alpha   90.00
_cell.angle_beta   90.00
_cell.angle_gamma   90.00
#
_symmetry.space_group_name_H-M   'P 1'
#
loop_
_entity.id
_entity.type
_entity.pdbx_description
1 polymer ?
#
loop_
_entity_poly.entity_id
_entity_poly.type
_entity_poly.pdbx_seq_one_letter_code
_entity_poly.pdbx_strand_id
1 'polypeptide(L)'
;MKILATDCFSEVGIKRLEDAGHDVIIKNIAHNQLSKFVNENSIEVILVKASTQLDSSTISEFESLKFIGNCDRHLKHISTEMAEQKQINILKAEHAWTNSVAELTIAHLFSCMRHLKDANREMPLEGDQNFNKLKRSFSGGMELKEKTLGIIGFGKIGQEVAKKALA
;
A
#
# COMPACT_ATOMS: atom_id res chain seq x y z
N MET A 1 18.76 -6.64 -15.09
CA MET A 1 18.68 -7.37 -13.83
C MET A 1 17.45 -8.26 -13.85
N LYS A 2 17.54 -9.42 -13.17
CA LYS A 2 16.41 -10.33 -13.05
C LYS A 2 15.67 -10.06 -11.75
N ILE A 3 14.38 -9.73 -11.83
CA ILE A 3 13.56 -9.24 -10.72
C ILE A 3 12.44 -10.23 -10.44
N LEU A 4 12.28 -10.63 -9.19
CA LEU A 4 11.13 -11.40 -8.70
C LEU A 4 10.17 -10.48 -7.95
N ALA A 5 8.92 -10.40 -8.39
CA ALA A 5 7.82 -9.75 -7.68
C ALA A 5 6.95 -10.83 -7.02
N THR A 6 6.96 -10.93 -5.69
CA THR A 6 6.28 -12.01 -4.94
C THR A 6 4.80 -11.78 -4.73
N ASP A 7 4.35 -10.54 -4.86
CA ASP A 7 2.96 -10.11 -4.63
C ASP A 7 2.37 -9.41 -5.86
N CYS A 8 1.09 -9.04 -5.78
CA CYS A 8 0.45 -8.24 -6.82
C CYS A 8 1.06 -6.83 -6.86
N PHE A 9 1.75 -6.52 -7.93
CA PHE A 9 2.24 -5.20 -8.27
C PHE A 9 1.43 -4.59 -9.41
N SER A 10 1.48 -3.24 -9.52
CA SER A 10 0.81 -2.54 -10.60
C SER A 10 1.41 -2.94 -11.96
N GLU A 11 0.55 -3.29 -12.93
CA GLU A 11 0.96 -3.60 -14.30
C GLU A 11 1.80 -2.48 -14.92
N VAL A 12 1.44 -1.22 -14.64
CA VAL A 12 2.22 -0.05 -15.08
C VAL A 12 3.62 -0.04 -14.47
N GLY A 13 3.76 -0.44 -13.22
CA GLY A 13 5.06 -0.55 -12.53
C GLY A 13 5.91 -1.65 -13.15
N ILE A 14 5.33 -2.81 -13.39
CA ILE A 14 6.00 -3.94 -14.04
C ILE A 14 6.47 -3.55 -15.44
N LYS A 15 5.58 -2.99 -16.25
CA LYS A 15 5.93 -2.55 -17.61
C LYS A 15 7.08 -1.55 -17.63
N ARG A 16 7.13 -0.61 -16.68
CA ARG A 16 8.26 0.33 -16.57
C ARG A 16 9.60 -0.35 -16.28
N LEU A 17 9.59 -1.42 -15.49
CA LEU A 17 10.80 -2.21 -15.23
C LEU A 17 11.23 -2.98 -16.49
N GLU A 18 10.28 -3.57 -17.22
CA GLU A 18 10.55 -4.27 -18.48
C GLU A 18 11.05 -3.30 -19.56
N ASP A 19 10.42 -2.13 -19.71
CA ASP A 19 10.85 -1.06 -20.64
C ASP A 19 12.24 -0.53 -20.31
N ALA A 20 12.65 -0.60 -19.03
CA ALA A 20 14.01 -0.29 -18.57
C ALA A 20 15.03 -1.43 -18.81
N GLY A 21 14.62 -2.53 -19.45
CA GLY A 21 15.49 -3.65 -19.80
C GLY A 21 15.68 -4.66 -18.66
N HIS A 22 14.78 -4.72 -17.70
CA HIS A 22 14.79 -5.73 -16.64
C HIS A 22 13.89 -6.93 -17.02
N ASP A 23 14.30 -8.13 -16.60
CA ASP A 23 13.51 -9.36 -16.73
C ASP A 23 12.70 -9.54 -15.46
N VAL A 24 11.35 -9.40 -15.53
CA VAL A 24 10.47 -9.41 -14.37
C VAL A 24 9.64 -10.67 -14.31
N ILE A 25 9.79 -11.42 -13.22
CA ILE A 25 8.99 -12.62 -12.92
C ILE A 25 7.98 -12.25 -11.83
N ILE A 26 6.69 -12.41 -12.12
CA ILE A 26 5.61 -12.22 -11.14
C ILE A 26 5.18 -13.59 -10.67
N LYS A 27 5.50 -13.94 -9.44
CA LYS A 27 5.16 -15.27 -8.90
C LYS A 27 5.11 -15.25 -7.38
N ASN A 28 4.00 -15.68 -6.81
CA ASN A 28 3.92 -15.97 -5.38
C ASN A 28 4.58 -17.33 -5.11
N ILE A 29 5.54 -17.35 -4.20
CA ILE A 29 6.35 -18.54 -3.89
C ILE A 29 6.23 -18.81 -2.40
N ALA A 30 5.97 -20.08 -2.05
CA ALA A 30 5.94 -20.50 -0.67
C ALA A 30 7.29 -20.23 0.04
N HIS A 31 7.22 -19.78 1.29
CA HIS A 31 8.39 -19.37 2.06
C HIS A 31 9.54 -20.40 2.04
N ASN A 32 9.22 -21.69 2.21
CA ASN A 32 10.19 -22.78 2.19
C ASN A 32 10.81 -23.12 0.82
N GLN A 33 10.33 -22.49 -0.24
CA GLN A 33 10.84 -22.66 -1.61
C GLN A 33 11.48 -21.38 -2.17
N LEU A 34 11.40 -20.29 -1.42
CA LEU A 34 11.78 -18.96 -1.91
C LEU A 34 13.27 -18.87 -2.22
N SER A 35 14.12 -19.25 -1.28
CA SER A 35 15.58 -19.22 -1.46
C SER A 35 16.03 -20.11 -2.61
N LYS A 36 15.50 -21.32 -2.70
CA LYS A 36 15.75 -22.22 -3.81
C LYS A 36 15.38 -21.60 -5.15
N PHE A 37 14.17 -21.02 -5.25
CA PHE A 37 13.69 -20.39 -6.49
C PHE A 37 14.57 -19.19 -6.89
N VAL A 38 14.94 -18.35 -5.91
CA VAL A 38 15.80 -17.17 -6.12
C VAL A 38 17.15 -17.61 -6.70
N ASN A 39 17.78 -18.64 -6.14
CA ASN A 39 19.09 -19.12 -6.57
C ASN A 39 19.04 -19.82 -7.94
N GLU A 40 18.08 -20.76 -8.14
CA GLU A 40 17.92 -21.48 -9.42
C GLU A 40 17.65 -20.55 -10.60
N ASN A 41 16.96 -19.44 -10.35
CA ASN A 41 16.64 -18.45 -11.39
C ASN A 41 17.63 -17.29 -11.44
N SER A 42 18.67 -17.26 -10.60
CA SER A 42 19.65 -16.18 -10.51
C SER A 42 18.99 -14.80 -10.33
N ILE A 43 18.02 -14.71 -9.42
CA ILE A 43 17.30 -13.46 -9.12
C ILE A 43 18.25 -12.48 -8.42
N GLU A 44 18.34 -11.28 -8.95
CA GLU A 44 19.18 -10.21 -8.39
C GLU A 44 18.38 -9.22 -7.53
N VAL A 45 17.08 -9.10 -7.78
CA VAL A 45 16.20 -8.19 -7.06
C VAL A 45 14.92 -8.94 -6.67
N ILE A 46 14.49 -8.79 -5.42
CA ILE A 46 13.18 -9.27 -4.97
C ILE A 46 12.33 -8.09 -4.51
N LEU A 47 11.10 -7.99 -5.03
CA LEU A 47 10.12 -7.00 -4.60
C LEU A 47 9.13 -7.70 -3.68
N VAL A 48 9.00 -7.20 -2.43
CA VAL A 48 8.18 -7.84 -1.40
C VAL A 48 7.23 -6.86 -0.72
N LYS A 49 6.16 -7.42 -0.18
CA LYS A 49 5.26 -6.79 0.79
C LYS A 49 5.28 -7.58 2.10
N ALA A 50 4.52 -7.15 3.10
CA ALA A 50 4.46 -7.80 4.41
C ALA A 50 4.02 -9.28 4.39
N SER A 51 3.35 -9.72 3.32
CA SER A 51 2.96 -11.12 3.09
C SER A 51 4.16 -12.06 2.87
N THR A 52 5.28 -11.54 2.35
CA THR A 52 6.50 -12.31 2.11
C THR A 52 7.48 -12.11 3.25
N GLN A 53 7.70 -13.15 4.05
CA GLN A 53 8.68 -13.12 5.13
C GLN A 53 10.08 -13.40 4.60
N LEU A 54 11.02 -12.54 4.94
CA LEU A 54 12.45 -12.67 4.65
C LEU A 54 13.22 -12.68 5.97
N ASP A 55 13.14 -13.81 6.68
CA ASP A 55 13.88 -14.01 7.93
C ASP A 55 15.37 -14.25 7.69
N SER A 56 16.14 -14.33 8.78
CA SER A 56 17.59 -14.50 8.71
C SER A 56 17.98 -15.80 8.01
N SER A 57 17.23 -16.88 8.17
CA SER A 57 17.50 -18.17 7.52
C SER A 57 17.33 -18.07 6.02
N THR A 58 16.20 -17.51 5.57
CA THR A 58 15.90 -17.31 4.14
C THR A 58 16.94 -16.41 3.46
N ILE A 59 17.27 -15.26 4.07
CA ILE A 59 18.25 -14.33 3.50
C ILE A 59 19.65 -14.94 3.44
N SER A 60 20.04 -15.73 4.44
CA SER A 60 21.37 -16.37 4.48
C SER A 60 21.62 -17.32 3.31
N GLU A 61 20.56 -17.93 2.78
CA GLU A 61 20.61 -18.87 1.66
C GLU A 61 20.69 -18.18 0.28
N PHE A 62 20.42 -16.87 0.18
CA PHE A 62 20.50 -16.18 -1.10
C PHE A 62 21.95 -16.06 -1.58
N GLU A 63 22.19 -16.43 -2.84
CA GLU A 63 23.50 -16.40 -3.47
C GLU A 63 23.67 -15.23 -4.44
N SER A 64 22.64 -14.92 -5.22
CA SER A 64 22.67 -13.93 -6.30
C SER A 64 21.96 -12.61 -5.99
N LEU A 65 21.23 -12.54 -4.87
CA LEU A 65 20.39 -11.40 -4.54
C LEU A 65 21.22 -10.17 -4.15
N LYS A 66 20.95 -9.04 -4.77
CA LYS A 66 21.64 -7.76 -4.56
C LYS A 66 20.73 -6.71 -3.89
N PHE A 67 19.42 -6.78 -4.18
CA PHE A 67 18.46 -5.79 -3.70
C PHE A 67 17.17 -6.43 -3.21
N ILE A 68 16.64 -5.90 -2.12
CA ILE A 68 15.29 -6.16 -1.63
C ILE A 68 14.50 -4.86 -1.73
N GLY A 69 13.51 -4.81 -2.61
CA GLY A 69 12.57 -3.70 -2.71
C GLY A 69 11.38 -3.92 -1.76
N ASN A 70 11.37 -3.21 -0.65
CA ASN A 70 10.27 -3.23 0.30
C ASN A 70 9.17 -2.26 -0.11
N CYS A 71 8.01 -2.80 -0.47
CA CYS A 71 6.81 -2.04 -0.83
C CYS A 71 5.83 -1.90 0.33
N ASP A 72 6.28 -2.10 1.56
CA ASP A 72 5.50 -1.89 2.78
C ASP A 72 6.08 -0.76 3.65
N ARG A 73 5.27 -0.29 4.59
CA ARG A 73 5.66 0.79 5.52
C ARG A 73 6.78 0.36 6.47
N HIS A 74 6.75 -0.89 6.91
CA HIS A 74 7.64 -1.42 7.93
C HIS A 74 8.55 -2.51 7.36
N LEU A 75 9.71 -2.72 7.97
CA LEU A 75 10.66 -3.77 7.62
C LEU A 75 10.55 -5.01 8.52
N LYS A 76 9.50 -5.12 9.34
CA LYS A 76 9.37 -6.20 10.34
C LYS A 76 9.41 -7.61 9.77
N HIS A 77 9.11 -7.74 8.49
CA HIS A 77 9.12 -9.00 7.74
C HIS A 77 10.46 -9.28 7.05
N ILE A 78 11.46 -8.39 7.23
CA ILE A 78 12.79 -8.52 6.61
C ILE A 78 13.85 -8.46 7.72
N SER A 79 14.72 -9.45 7.78
CA SER A 79 15.91 -9.41 8.65
C SER A 79 16.94 -8.44 8.07
N THR A 80 16.93 -7.21 8.58
CA THR A 80 17.84 -6.14 8.12
C THR A 80 19.29 -6.44 8.45
N GLU A 81 19.55 -7.08 9.60
CA GLU A 81 20.89 -7.48 10.04
C GLU A 81 21.53 -8.51 9.09
N MET A 82 20.77 -9.53 8.69
CA MET A 82 21.26 -10.54 7.76
C MET A 82 21.43 -9.96 6.35
N ALA A 83 20.52 -9.07 5.91
CA ALA A 83 20.67 -8.39 4.62
C ALA A 83 21.97 -7.55 4.58
N GLU A 84 22.30 -6.84 5.66
CA GLU A 84 23.55 -6.08 5.79
C GLU A 84 24.79 -7.00 5.75
N GLN A 85 24.78 -8.10 6.50
CA GLN A 85 25.88 -9.09 6.49
C GLN A 85 26.11 -9.68 5.09
N LYS A 86 25.05 -9.89 4.33
CA LYS A 86 25.11 -10.40 2.94
C LYS A 86 25.34 -9.28 1.91
N GLN A 87 25.49 -8.03 2.34
CA GLN A 87 25.63 -6.86 1.47
C GLN A 87 24.45 -6.67 0.50
N ILE A 88 23.26 -7.09 0.91
CA ILE A 88 22.02 -6.92 0.15
C ILE A 88 21.41 -5.56 0.51
N ASN A 89 21.21 -4.70 -0.48
CA ASN A 89 20.67 -3.37 -0.28
C ASN A 89 19.15 -3.41 -0.16
N ILE A 90 18.59 -2.76 0.89
CA ILE A 90 17.14 -2.65 1.07
C ILE A 90 16.66 -1.30 0.56
N LEU A 91 15.83 -1.31 -0.47
CA LEU A 91 15.17 -0.14 -1.04
C LEU A 91 13.75 -0.02 -0.45
N LYS A 92 13.38 1.16 0.01
CA LYS A 92 12.07 1.43 0.63
C LYS A 92 11.23 2.36 -0.24
N ALA A 93 9.98 2.00 -0.49
CA ALA A 93 9.02 2.87 -1.16
C ALA A 93 8.35 3.83 -0.15
N GLU A 94 9.12 4.69 0.51
CA GLU A 94 8.72 5.42 1.72
C GLU A 94 7.48 6.33 1.57
N HIS A 95 7.14 6.75 0.37
CA HIS A 95 6.09 7.77 0.14
C HIS A 95 5.06 7.37 -0.91
N ALA A 96 5.14 6.16 -1.45
CA ALA A 96 4.31 5.73 -2.57
C ALA A 96 2.80 5.79 -2.29
N TRP A 97 2.39 5.60 -1.02
CA TRP A 97 0.98 5.59 -0.61
C TRP A 97 0.53 6.87 0.11
N THR A 98 1.41 7.85 0.35
CA THR A 98 1.09 9.04 1.16
C THR A 98 -0.12 9.79 0.63
N ASN A 99 -0.15 10.06 -0.68
CA ASN A 99 -1.25 10.77 -1.31
C ASN A 99 -2.55 9.95 -1.27
N SER A 100 -2.49 8.67 -1.60
CA SER A 100 -3.67 7.79 -1.62
C SER A 100 -4.32 7.64 -0.24
N VAL A 101 -3.50 7.53 0.82
CA VAL A 101 -4.01 7.46 2.20
C VAL A 101 -4.64 8.79 2.62
N ALA A 102 -4.02 9.91 2.26
CA ALA A 102 -4.56 11.24 2.54
C ALA A 102 -5.90 11.46 1.82
N GLU A 103 -6.01 11.08 0.56
CA GLU A 103 -7.28 11.15 -0.20
C GLU A 103 -8.37 10.29 0.42
N LEU A 104 -8.04 9.05 0.79
CA LEU A 104 -8.98 8.17 1.47
C LEU A 104 -9.44 8.75 2.81
N THR A 105 -8.54 9.40 3.56
CA THR A 105 -8.88 10.07 4.82
C THR A 105 -9.90 11.19 4.60
N ILE A 106 -9.70 12.03 3.61
CA ILE A 106 -10.65 13.10 3.25
C ILE A 106 -11.98 12.52 2.76
N ALA A 107 -11.95 11.45 1.96
CA ALA A 107 -13.16 10.76 1.51
C ALA A 107 -13.98 10.21 2.70
N HIS A 108 -13.32 9.58 3.67
CA HIS A 108 -13.98 9.13 4.90
C HIS A 108 -14.54 10.29 5.73
N LEU A 109 -13.82 11.41 5.83
CA LEU A 109 -14.30 12.59 6.52
C LEU A 109 -15.64 13.09 5.91
N PHE A 110 -15.70 13.25 4.59
CA PHE A 110 -16.94 13.59 3.89
C PHE A 110 -18.03 12.53 4.08
N SER A 111 -17.67 11.25 4.02
CA SER A 111 -18.63 10.17 4.22
C SER A 111 -19.29 10.22 5.60
N CYS A 112 -18.52 10.50 6.65
CA CYS A 112 -19.03 10.65 8.00
C CYS A 112 -19.92 11.91 8.13
N MET A 113 -19.45 13.06 7.63
CA MET A 113 -20.13 14.34 7.79
C MET A 113 -21.41 14.46 6.95
N ARG A 114 -21.52 13.74 5.86
CA ARG A 114 -22.64 13.83 4.91
C ARG A 114 -23.48 12.56 4.81
N HIS A 115 -23.33 11.61 5.76
CA HIS A 115 -24.09 10.35 5.82
C HIS A 115 -24.01 9.51 4.53
N LEU A 116 -22.90 9.60 3.77
CA LEU A 116 -22.81 8.96 2.45
C LEU A 116 -22.93 7.44 2.54
N LYS A 117 -22.33 6.83 3.58
CA LYS A 117 -22.39 5.38 3.80
C LYS A 117 -23.83 4.90 3.98
N ASP A 118 -24.59 5.58 4.86
CA ASP A 118 -25.94 5.19 5.18
C ASP A 118 -26.89 5.48 4.02
N ALA A 119 -26.75 6.62 3.37
CA ALA A 119 -27.51 6.96 2.17
C ALA A 119 -27.26 5.95 1.04
N ASN A 120 -26.02 5.56 0.80
CA ASN A 120 -25.68 4.57 -0.24
C ASN A 120 -26.23 3.17 0.08
N ARG A 121 -26.38 2.82 1.35
CA ARG A 121 -26.97 1.55 1.78
C ARG A 121 -28.49 1.54 1.69
N GLU A 122 -29.14 2.61 2.12
CA GLU A 122 -30.59 2.63 2.32
C GLU A 122 -31.37 3.13 1.09
N MET A 123 -30.84 4.11 0.35
CA MET A 123 -31.52 4.66 -0.82
C MET A 123 -31.81 3.62 -1.93
N PRO A 124 -30.90 2.69 -2.28
CA PRO A 124 -31.19 1.66 -3.27
C PRO A 124 -32.24 0.65 -2.83
N LEU A 125 -32.40 0.44 -1.52
CA LEU A 125 -33.32 -0.56 -0.96
C LEU A 125 -34.73 -0.03 -0.74
N GLU A 126 -34.85 1.21 -0.28
CA GLU A 126 -36.08 1.78 0.19
C GLU A 126 -36.45 3.11 -0.51
N GLY A 127 -35.59 3.63 -1.39
CA GLY A 127 -35.78 4.96 -1.98
C GLY A 127 -37.04 5.12 -2.78
N ASP A 128 -37.55 4.07 -3.41
CA ASP A 128 -38.80 4.09 -4.20
C ASP A 128 -40.00 4.41 -3.35
N GLN A 129 -40.07 3.87 -2.13
CA GLN A 129 -41.24 3.98 -1.26
C GLN A 129 -41.06 5.04 -0.16
N ASN A 130 -39.81 5.22 0.30
CA ASN A 130 -39.49 6.01 1.48
C ASN A 130 -38.59 7.23 1.20
N PHE A 131 -38.50 7.71 -0.04
CA PHE A 131 -37.56 8.77 -0.45
C PHE A 131 -37.63 10.00 0.48
N ASN A 132 -38.81 10.54 0.74
CA ASN A 132 -38.95 11.73 1.58
C ASN A 132 -38.52 11.50 3.03
N LYS A 133 -38.73 10.30 3.57
CA LYS A 133 -38.29 9.92 4.91
C LYS A 133 -36.76 9.84 4.95
N LEU A 134 -36.13 9.12 4.01
CA LEU A 134 -34.67 8.98 3.90
C LEU A 134 -34.02 10.35 3.67
N LYS A 135 -34.56 11.17 2.76
CA LYS A 135 -34.08 12.54 2.53
C LYS A 135 -34.06 13.37 3.83
N ARG A 136 -35.06 13.27 4.65
CA ARG A 136 -35.09 13.96 5.95
C ARG A 136 -34.08 13.38 6.93
N SER A 137 -33.92 12.05 6.97
CA SER A 137 -32.92 11.40 7.84
C SER A 137 -31.48 11.83 7.52
N PHE A 138 -31.17 12.04 6.23
CA PHE A 138 -29.84 12.44 5.80
C PHE A 138 -29.63 13.94 5.64
N SER A 139 -30.68 14.76 5.89
CA SER A 139 -30.60 16.23 5.80
C SER A 139 -29.73 16.88 6.89
N GLY A 140 -29.46 16.15 7.99
CA GLY A 140 -28.65 16.62 9.12
C GLY A 140 -27.16 16.61 8.90
N GLY A 141 -26.69 16.41 7.65
CA GLY A 141 -25.27 16.41 7.32
C GLY A 141 -24.64 17.80 7.57
N MET A 142 -23.34 17.78 7.96
CA MET A 142 -22.59 18.97 8.30
C MET A 142 -21.64 19.35 7.16
N GLU A 143 -21.52 20.65 6.88
CA GLU A 143 -20.46 21.18 5.99
C GLU A 143 -19.13 21.28 6.74
N LEU A 144 -18.04 21.04 6.02
CA LEU A 144 -16.68 21.14 6.57
C LEU A 144 -16.15 22.59 6.57
N LYS A 145 -16.76 23.46 5.79
CA LYS A 145 -16.38 24.87 5.71
C LYS A 145 -16.34 25.48 7.12
N GLU A 146 -15.29 26.21 7.42
CA GLU A 146 -15.06 26.89 8.71
C GLU A 146 -14.97 25.93 9.93
N LYS A 147 -14.79 24.64 9.70
CA LYS A 147 -14.54 23.68 10.78
C LYS A 147 -13.05 23.52 11.06
N THR A 148 -12.73 23.19 12.29
CA THR A 148 -11.34 22.91 12.69
C THR A 148 -11.08 21.41 12.63
N LEU A 149 -10.09 21.01 11.86
CA LEU A 149 -9.59 19.63 11.80
C LEU A 149 -8.38 19.46 12.74
N GLY A 150 -8.54 18.63 13.77
CA GLY A 150 -7.43 18.20 14.61
C GLY A 150 -6.70 17.02 13.99
N ILE A 151 -5.35 17.08 13.90
CA ILE A 151 -4.52 16.01 13.35
C ILE A 151 -3.57 15.51 14.45
N ILE A 152 -3.71 14.23 14.83
CA ILE A 152 -2.81 13.57 15.76
C ILE A 152 -1.77 12.80 14.94
N GLY A 153 -0.50 13.23 14.99
CA GLY A 153 0.58 12.72 14.16
C GLY A 153 0.76 13.52 12.87
N PHE A 154 1.78 14.38 12.83
CA PHE A 154 2.05 15.31 11.70
C PHE A 154 3.25 14.86 10.85
N GLY A 155 3.34 13.55 10.58
CA GLY A 155 4.26 12.96 9.60
C GLY A 155 3.81 13.24 8.16
N LYS A 156 4.43 12.57 7.18
CA LYS A 156 4.15 12.79 5.74
C LYS A 156 2.67 12.68 5.38
N ILE A 157 1.97 11.67 5.90
CA ILE A 157 0.53 11.48 5.66
C ILE A 157 -0.28 12.62 6.30
N GLY A 158 -0.02 12.95 7.58
CA GLY A 158 -0.73 14.03 8.28
C GLY A 158 -0.54 15.38 7.60
N GLN A 159 0.66 15.68 7.10
CA GLN A 159 0.94 16.88 6.32
C GLN A 159 0.15 16.91 5.01
N GLU A 160 0.05 15.78 4.32
CA GLU A 160 -0.71 15.70 3.07
C GLU A 160 -2.23 15.79 3.30
N VAL A 161 -2.73 15.22 4.40
CA VAL A 161 -4.13 15.42 4.85
C VAL A 161 -4.39 16.91 5.12
N ALA A 162 -3.47 17.58 5.84
CA ALA A 162 -3.61 19.00 6.14
C ALA A 162 -3.67 19.86 4.86
N LYS A 163 -2.80 19.59 3.89
CA LYS A 163 -2.83 20.30 2.59
C LYS A 163 -4.16 20.13 1.89
N LYS A 164 -4.68 18.91 1.82
CA LYS A 164 -5.97 18.63 1.17
C LYS A 164 -7.16 19.22 1.92
N ALA A 165 -7.06 19.36 3.23
CA ALA A 165 -8.12 19.97 4.04
C ALA A 165 -8.12 21.50 3.95
N LEU A 166 -7.01 22.13 3.51
CA LEU A 166 -6.91 23.60 3.30
C LEU A 166 -7.27 24.02 1.88
N ALA A 167 -7.35 23.11 0.93
CA ALA A 167 -7.69 23.37 -0.47
C ALA A 167 -9.21 23.39 -0.68
#